data_8196abc22d58ba2a6c3a22c1045e2cdb
#
_entry.id   8196abc22d58ba2a6c3a22c1045e2cdb
#
_cell.length_a   1.000
_cell.length_b   1.000
_cell.length_c   1.000
_cell.angle_alpha   90.00
_cell.angle_beta   90.00
_cell.angle_gamma   90.00
#
_symmetry.space_group_name_H-M   'P 1'
#
loop_
_entity.id
_entity.type
_entity.pdbx_description
1 polymer ?
#
loop_
_entity_poly.entity_id
_entity_poly.type
_entity_poly.pdbx_seq_one_letter_code
_entity_poly.pdbx_strand_id
1 'polypeptide(L)'
;IGGSTNATIHLPSIARELGYDLPIELFDEINHQVPHLGNINPSGTQLTESFWFAGGVPMVQWMLRDMLDLDVMTVTGKTLGENLEDLQKDNWFDRNLGYLANYGLTRDQVIFPVEKAPEKGSVAILKGNIAPEGAVLKYSACAMNQREVVNAVARVFNSEEDAHDAVVNNQI
;
A
#
# COMPACT_ATOMS: atom_id res chain seq x y z
N ILE A 1 -0.44 -1.39 4.37
CA ILE A 1 -1.56 -2.17 3.85
C ILE A 1 -1.37 -2.66 2.40
N GLY A 2 -0.35 -2.27 1.67
CA GLY A 2 -0.11 -2.65 0.26
C GLY A 2 -0.56 -1.62 -0.78
N GLY A 3 -0.75 -0.35 -0.38
CA GLY A 3 -1.17 0.73 -1.26
C GLY A 3 -0.13 1.17 -2.30
N SER A 4 -0.51 2.14 -3.14
CA SER A 4 0.34 2.70 -4.19
C SER A 4 1.30 3.75 -3.65
N THR A 5 2.51 3.83 -4.22
CA THR A 5 3.46 4.92 -4.00
C THR A 5 2.91 6.28 -4.44
N ASN A 6 1.94 6.33 -5.33
CA ASN A 6 1.28 7.57 -5.74
C ASN A 6 0.63 8.31 -4.55
N ALA A 7 0.27 7.60 -3.48
CA ALA A 7 -0.26 8.22 -2.26
C ALA A 7 0.71 9.24 -1.66
N THR A 8 2.02 9.00 -1.77
CA THR A 8 3.06 9.92 -1.24
C THR A 8 3.20 11.23 -2.02
N ILE A 9 2.56 11.34 -3.17
CA ILE A 9 2.48 12.56 -3.99
C ILE A 9 1.10 13.20 -3.83
N HIS A 10 0.05 12.42 -4.03
CA HIS A 10 -1.32 12.98 -4.10
C HIS A 10 -1.86 13.40 -2.74
N LEU A 11 -1.62 12.63 -1.67
CA LEU A 11 -2.13 13.00 -0.34
C LEU A 11 -1.47 14.29 0.20
N PRO A 12 -0.13 14.49 0.11
CA PRO A 12 0.47 15.77 0.46
C PRO A 12 -0.04 16.94 -0.39
N SER A 13 -0.30 16.72 -1.69
CA SER A 13 -0.85 17.76 -2.55
C SER A 13 -2.26 18.18 -2.11
N ILE A 14 -3.13 17.22 -1.82
CA ILE A 14 -4.49 17.48 -1.31
C ILE A 14 -4.43 18.19 0.06
N ALA A 15 -3.57 17.72 0.97
CA ALA A 15 -3.39 18.34 2.28
C ALA A 15 -2.97 19.81 2.16
N ARG A 16 -2.03 20.11 1.27
CA ARG A 16 -1.54 21.47 1.03
C ARG A 16 -2.64 22.40 0.53
N GLU A 17 -3.52 21.96 -0.37
CA GLU A 17 -4.67 22.74 -0.83
C GLU A 17 -5.64 23.09 0.31
N LEU A 18 -5.67 22.27 1.34
CA LEU A 18 -6.47 22.50 2.56
C LEU A 18 -5.70 23.24 3.67
N GLY A 19 -4.46 23.65 3.41
CA GLY A 19 -3.62 24.39 4.37
C GLY A 19 -2.91 23.49 5.40
N TYR A 20 -2.87 22.17 5.18
CA TYR A 20 -2.16 21.22 6.03
C TYR A 20 -0.81 20.82 5.42
N ASP A 21 0.17 20.59 6.28
CA ASP A 21 1.43 19.96 5.91
C ASP A 21 1.36 18.46 6.21
N LEU A 22 1.68 17.64 5.20
CA LEU A 22 1.75 16.20 5.33
C LEU A 22 3.15 15.75 4.89
N PRO A 23 4.12 15.69 5.83
CA PRO A 23 5.48 15.36 5.51
C PRO A 23 5.62 13.91 5.05
N ILE A 24 6.58 13.66 4.16
CA ILE A 24 6.80 12.33 3.58
C ILE A 24 7.25 11.31 4.66
N GLU A 25 7.91 11.77 5.71
CA GLU A 25 8.35 10.97 6.85
C GLU A 25 7.19 10.28 7.56
N LEU A 26 6.02 10.91 7.60
CA LEU A 26 4.83 10.33 8.22
C LEU A 26 4.41 9.02 7.55
N PHE A 27 4.64 8.89 6.23
CA PHE A 27 4.37 7.63 5.53
C PHE A 27 5.27 6.51 6.03
N ASP A 28 6.53 6.80 6.32
CA ASP A 28 7.48 5.82 6.86
C ASP A 28 7.10 5.42 8.29
N GLU A 29 6.79 6.39 9.15
CA GLU A 29 6.36 6.16 10.53
C GLU A 29 5.13 5.26 10.59
N ILE A 30 4.09 5.55 9.79
CA ILE A 30 2.86 4.75 9.72
C ILE A 30 3.17 3.35 9.16
N ASN A 31 4.02 3.24 8.14
CA ASN A 31 4.37 1.96 7.55
C ASN A 31 5.04 1.00 8.55
N HIS A 32 5.82 1.52 9.49
CA HIS A 32 6.44 0.70 10.55
C HIS A 32 5.43 0.14 11.57
N GLN A 33 4.22 0.70 11.63
CA GLN A 33 3.19 0.31 12.59
C GLN A 33 2.11 -0.58 11.97
N VAL A 34 1.70 -0.27 10.74
CA VAL A 34 0.55 -0.89 10.08
C VAL A 34 0.96 -2.17 9.33
N PRO A 35 0.27 -3.30 9.54
CA PRO A 35 0.56 -4.53 8.83
C PRO A 35 0.23 -4.43 7.33
N HIS A 36 0.97 -5.17 6.51
CA HIS A 36 0.70 -5.33 5.08
C HIS A 36 -0.40 -6.36 4.88
N LEU A 37 -1.63 -5.92 4.64
CA LEU A 37 -2.79 -6.81 4.54
C LEU A 37 -3.15 -7.21 3.10
N GLY A 38 -2.85 -6.39 2.11
CA GLY A 38 -3.29 -6.60 0.74
C GLY A 38 -2.39 -7.54 -0.07
N ASN A 39 -2.81 -8.77 -0.30
CA ASN A 39 -2.11 -9.71 -1.20
C ASN A 39 -2.50 -9.44 -2.66
N ILE A 40 -2.29 -8.22 -3.13
CA ILE A 40 -2.65 -7.78 -4.49
C ILE A 40 -1.45 -7.30 -5.29
N ASN A 41 -1.48 -7.51 -6.60
CA ASN A 41 -0.43 -7.06 -7.50
C ASN A 41 -0.12 -5.54 -7.34
N PRO A 42 1.14 -5.13 -7.45
CA PRO A 42 2.35 -5.90 -7.75
C PRO A 42 3.04 -6.52 -6.53
N SER A 43 2.60 -6.21 -5.30
CA SER A 43 3.22 -6.70 -4.05
C SER A 43 2.78 -8.11 -3.68
N GLY A 44 1.63 -8.54 -4.17
CA GLY A 44 1.04 -9.85 -3.94
C GLY A 44 0.69 -10.54 -5.26
N THR A 45 -0.16 -11.55 -5.17
CA THR A 45 -0.47 -12.44 -6.28
C THR A 45 -1.88 -12.29 -6.84
N GLN A 46 -2.77 -11.59 -6.13
CA GLN A 46 -4.18 -11.50 -6.48
C GLN A 46 -4.50 -10.23 -7.28
N LEU A 47 -5.62 -10.25 -7.99
CA LEU A 47 -6.14 -9.11 -8.74
C LEU A 47 -6.92 -8.15 -7.84
N THR A 48 -7.01 -6.89 -8.23
CA THR A 48 -7.81 -5.86 -7.53
C THR A 48 -9.30 -6.22 -7.49
N GLU A 49 -9.80 -6.93 -8.49
CA GLU A 49 -11.17 -7.46 -8.51
C GLU A 49 -11.42 -8.44 -7.35
N SER A 50 -10.49 -9.36 -7.11
CA SER A 50 -10.55 -10.28 -5.96
C SER A 50 -10.53 -9.52 -4.62
N PHE A 51 -9.77 -8.42 -4.54
CA PHE A 51 -9.75 -7.56 -3.37
C PHE A 51 -11.13 -6.94 -3.08
N TRP A 52 -11.83 -6.48 -4.13
CA TRP A 52 -13.21 -6.00 -3.99
C TRP A 52 -14.15 -7.09 -3.42
N PHE A 53 -14.09 -8.30 -3.96
CA PHE A 53 -14.92 -9.41 -3.49
C PHE A 53 -14.56 -9.88 -2.09
N ALA A 54 -13.30 -9.71 -1.66
CA ALA A 54 -12.85 -9.99 -0.31
C ALA A 54 -13.33 -8.97 0.74
N GLY A 55 -13.98 -7.88 0.31
CA GLY A 55 -14.51 -6.80 1.14
C GLY A 55 -13.81 -5.46 0.95
N GLY A 56 -12.76 -5.38 0.12
CA GLY A 56 -12.11 -4.15 -0.31
C GLY A 56 -11.55 -3.28 0.82
N VAL A 57 -11.48 -1.98 0.57
CA VAL A 57 -11.01 -0.99 1.54
C VAL A 57 -11.81 -1.01 2.84
N PRO A 58 -13.16 -1.09 2.83
CA PRO A 58 -13.92 -1.15 4.08
C PRO A 58 -13.56 -2.35 4.97
N MET A 59 -13.26 -3.53 4.39
CA MET A 59 -12.81 -4.68 5.16
C MET A 59 -11.43 -4.42 5.79
N VAL A 60 -10.51 -3.81 5.07
CA VAL A 60 -9.20 -3.42 5.62
C VAL A 60 -9.37 -2.43 6.77
N GLN A 61 -10.24 -1.43 6.64
CA GLN A 61 -10.55 -0.49 7.71
C GLN A 61 -11.19 -1.18 8.92
N TRP A 62 -12.10 -2.13 8.69
CA TRP A 62 -12.70 -2.93 9.75
C TRP A 62 -11.67 -3.76 10.51
N MET A 63 -10.72 -4.39 9.81
CA MET A 63 -9.65 -5.18 10.42
C MET A 63 -8.66 -4.33 11.21
N LEU A 64 -8.43 -3.09 10.78
CA LEU A 64 -7.52 -2.14 11.41
C LEU A 64 -8.22 -1.14 12.35
N ARG A 65 -9.50 -1.34 12.69
CA ARG A 65 -10.31 -0.36 13.42
C ARG A 65 -9.68 0.09 14.74
N ASP A 66 -8.94 -0.79 15.42
CA ASP A 66 -8.29 -0.48 16.68
C ASP A 66 -7.05 0.45 16.51
N MET A 67 -6.63 0.67 15.25
CA MET A 67 -5.51 1.54 14.86
C MET A 67 -6.01 2.83 14.18
N LEU A 68 -7.31 2.97 13.95
CA LEU A 68 -7.92 4.10 13.25
C LEU A 68 -8.63 5.04 14.23
N ASP A 69 -8.65 6.34 13.90
CA ASP A 69 -9.54 7.29 14.54
C ASP A 69 -10.95 7.10 13.95
N LEU A 70 -11.80 6.42 14.71
CA LEU A 70 -13.17 6.08 14.28
C LEU A 70 -14.15 7.25 14.42
N ASP A 71 -13.78 8.31 15.12
CA ASP A 71 -14.62 9.47 15.36
C ASP A 71 -14.52 10.53 14.26
N VAL A 72 -13.60 10.34 13.30
CA VAL A 72 -13.45 11.28 12.16
C VAL A 72 -14.73 11.32 11.32
N MET A 73 -15.20 12.53 11.05
CA MET A 73 -16.36 12.77 10.20
C MET A 73 -16.05 12.45 8.74
N THR A 74 -16.96 11.76 8.08
CA THR A 74 -16.81 11.37 6.67
C THR A 74 -17.81 12.12 5.77
N VAL A 75 -17.66 11.97 4.44
CA VAL A 75 -18.55 12.58 3.44
C VAL A 75 -20.00 12.10 3.52
N THR A 76 -20.27 11.00 4.22
CA THR A 76 -21.64 10.49 4.42
C THR A 76 -22.41 11.26 5.48
N GLY A 77 -21.76 12.17 6.22
CA GLY A 77 -22.32 12.84 7.39
C GLY A 77 -22.35 11.98 8.65
N LYS A 78 -21.70 10.81 8.60
CA LYS A 78 -21.47 9.90 9.74
C LYS A 78 -19.99 9.80 10.01
N THR A 79 -19.61 9.33 11.20
CA THR A 79 -18.22 9.02 11.52
C THR A 79 -17.74 7.79 10.76
N LEU A 80 -16.43 7.57 10.71
CA LEU A 80 -15.85 6.36 10.12
C LEU A 80 -16.38 5.11 10.85
N GLY A 81 -16.42 5.14 12.18
CA GLY A 81 -16.93 4.04 12.99
C GLY A 81 -18.38 3.69 12.66
N GLU A 82 -19.27 4.71 12.63
CA GLU A 82 -20.68 4.52 12.26
C GLU A 82 -20.85 3.91 10.88
N ASN A 83 -20.07 4.36 9.89
CA ASN A 83 -20.11 3.78 8.54
C ASN A 83 -19.68 2.31 8.53
N LEU A 84 -18.62 1.95 9.25
CA LEU A 84 -18.16 0.57 9.33
C LEU A 84 -19.15 -0.34 10.05
N GLU A 85 -19.79 0.15 11.11
CA GLU A 85 -20.86 -0.58 11.81
C GLU A 85 -22.08 -0.81 10.91
N ASP A 86 -22.48 0.18 10.13
CA ASP A 86 -23.61 0.04 9.21
C ASP A 86 -23.30 -1.02 8.14
N LEU A 87 -22.07 -1.04 7.58
CA LEU A 87 -21.63 -2.07 6.64
C LEU A 87 -21.66 -3.47 7.28
N GLN A 88 -21.29 -3.57 8.56
CA GLN A 88 -21.36 -4.84 9.28
C GLN A 88 -22.82 -5.29 9.50
N LYS A 89 -23.71 -4.39 9.90
CA LYS A 89 -25.15 -4.67 10.09
C LYS A 89 -25.83 -5.12 8.80
N ASP A 90 -25.42 -4.51 7.66
CA ASP A 90 -25.93 -4.83 6.33
C ASP A 90 -25.33 -6.10 5.71
N ASN A 91 -24.50 -6.81 6.46
CA ASN A 91 -23.75 -7.99 5.98
C ASN A 91 -22.93 -7.71 4.70
N TRP A 92 -22.46 -6.46 4.55
CA TRP A 92 -21.75 -6.04 3.35
C TRP A 92 -20.43 -6.78 3.16
N PHE A 93 -19.71 -7.04 4.26
CA PHE A 93 -18.41 -7.70 4.22
C PHE A 93 -18.45 -9.12 3.65
N ASP A 94 -19.55 -9.83 3.84
CA ASP A 94 -19.71 -11.23 3.39
C ASP A 94 -20.54 -11.37 2.11
N ARG A 95 -21.18 -10.29 1.71
CA ARG A 95 -22.08 -10.26 0.51
C ARG A 95 -21.43 -10.83 -0.74
N ASN A 96 -20.15 -10.50 -0.97
CA ASN A 96 -19.45 -10.83 -2.20
C ASN A 96 -18.55 -12.08 -2.09
N LEU A 97 -18.52 -12.75 -0.94
CA LEU A 97 -17.68 -13.95 -0.76
C LEU A 97 -18.06 -15.10 -1.69
N GLY A 98 -19.33 -15.19 -2.09
CA GLY A 98 -19.75 -16.16 -3.09
C GLY A 98 -19.07 -15.95 -4.45
N TYR A 99 -18.86 -14.70 -4.85
CA TYR A 99 -18.11 -14.38 -6.07
C TYR A 99 -16.62 -14.73 -5.92
N LEU A 100 -16.04 -14.44 -4.77
CA LEU A 100 -14.66 -14.78 -4.48
C LEU A 100 -14.42 -16.31 -4.55
N ALA A 101 -15.38 -17.09 -4.03
CA ALA A 101 -15.34 -18.55 -4.09
C ALA A 101 -15.35 -19.09 -5.54
N ASN A 102 -15.98 -18.40 -6.50
CA ASN A 102 -15.95 -18.78 -7.92
C ASN A 102 -14.53 -18.71 -8.52
N TYR A 103 -13.63 -17.91 -7.93
CA TYR A 103 -12.21 -17.86 -8.30
C TYR A 103 -11.37 -18.88 -7.52
N GLY A 104 -11.98 -19.72 -6.69
CA GLY A 104 -11.28 -20.66 -5.82
C GLY A 104 -10.51 -20.00 -4.68
N LEU A 105 -10.90 -18.79 -4.30
CA LEU A 105 -10.20 -17.97 -3.31
C LEU A 105 -11.05 -17.80 -2.04
N THR A 106 -10.34 -17.62 -0.91
CA THR A 106 -10.92 -17.17 0.36
C THR A 106 -10.47 -15.75 0.67
N ARG A 107 -11.17 -15.06 1.58
CA ARG A 107 -10.78 -13.71 2.02
C ARG A 107 -9.32 -13.66 2.47
N ASP A 108 -8.90 -14.60 3.31
CA ASP A 108 -7.57 -14.64 3.91
C ASP A 108 -6.43 -14.78 2.89
N GLN A 109 -6.74 -15.27 1.69
CA GLN A 109 -5.77 -15.36 0.59
C GLN A 109 -5.58 -14.03 -0.14
N VAL A 110 -6.53 -13.10 0.00
CA VAL A 110 -6.56 -11.80 -0.69
C VAL A 110 -6.28 -10.63 0.26
N ILE A 111 -6.87 -10.70 1.47
CA ILE A 111 -6.63 -9.75 2.55
C ILE A 111 -6.17 -10.60 3.74
N PHE A 112 -4.88 -10.52 4.06
CA PHE A 112 -4.32 -11.29 5.18
C PHE A 112 -4.97 -10.87 6.50
N PRO A 113 -5.32 -11.81 7.38
CA PRO A 113 -5.61 -11.48 8.77
C PRO A 113 -4.44 -10.72 9.41
N VAL A 114 -4.73 -9.79 10.31
CA VAL A 114 -3.71 -8.92 10.93
C VAL A 114 -2.58 -9.74 11.55
N GLU A 115 -2.92 -10.82 12.25
CA GLU A 115 -1.97 -11.72 12.92
C GLU A 115 -1.16 -12.61 11.96
N LYS A 116 -1.56 -12.68 10.68
CA LYS A 116 -0.89 -13.46 9.63
C LYS A 116 -0.21 -12.58 8.58
N ALA A 117 -0.24 -11.27 8.76
CA ALA A 117 0.43 -10.35 7.84
C ALA A 117 1.92 -10.69 7.74
N PRO A 118 2.48 -10.85 6.52
CA PRO A 118 3.86 -11.33 6.34
C PRO A 118 4.91 -10.32 6.82
N GLU A 119 4.57 -9.03 6.78
CA GLU A 119 5.46 -7.93 7.16
C GLU A 119 4.64 -6.68 7.54
N LYS A 120 5.32 -5.68 8.09
CA LYS A 120 4.74 -4.35 8.31
C LYS A 120 5.10 -3.43 7.15
N GLY A 121 4.14 -2.57 6.79
CA GLY A 121 4.31 -1.59 5.73
C GLY A 121 4.37 -2.17 4.32
N SER A 122 4.41 -1.28 3.36
CA SER A 122 4.55 -1.61 1.95
C SER A 122 5.42 -0.61 1.20
N VAL A 123 5.63 0.56 1.79
CA VAL A 123 6.39 1.68 1.25
C VAL A 123 7.47 2.08 2.27
N ALA A 124 8.67 2.33 1.81
CA ALA A 124 9.76 2.87 2.63
C ALA A 124 10.20 4.23 2.09
N ILE A 125 10.58 5.14 3.00
CA ILE A 125 11.18 6.41 2.65
C ILE A 125 12.68 6.31 2.88
N LEU A 126 13.44 6.37 1.80
CA LEU A 126 14.89 6.26 1.81
C LEU A 126 15.51 7.64 1.80
N LYS A 127 16.55 7.85 2.60
CA LYS A 127 17.33 9.09 2.61
C LYS A 127 18.81 8.80 2.43
N GLY A 128 19.51 9.67 1.73
CA GLY A 128 20.94 9.56 1.49
C GLY A 128 21.44 10.75 0.70
N ASN A 129 22.75 10.76 0.39
CA ASN A 129 23.41 11.86 -0.31
C ASN A 129 22.89 12.06 -1.76
N ILE A 130 22.28 11.03 -2.38
CA ILE A 130 21.66 11.15 -3.71
C ILE A 130 20.22 11.66 -3.59
N ALA A 131 19.53 11.34 -2.50
CA ALA A 131 18.14 11.76 -2.24
C ALA A 131 18.01 12.32 -0.81
N PRO A 132 18.57 13.51 -0.52
CA PRO A 132 18.56 14.07 0.84
C PRO A 132 17.15 14.42 1.33
N GLU A 133 16.25 14.77 0.44
CA GLU A 133 14.84 15.08 0.75
C GLU A 133 13.95 13.83 0.78
N GLY A 134 14.48 12.68 0.38
CA GLY A 134 13.79 11.40 0.39
C GLY A 134 13.53 10.82 -0.99
N ALA A 135 13.48 9.50 -1.04
CA ALA A 135 13.03 8.72 -2.19
C ALA A 135 12.04 7.66 -1.73
N VAL A 136 11.08 7.31 -2.56
CA VAL A 136 10.02 6.35 -2.24
C VAL A 136 10.34 5.00 -2.84
N LEU A 137 10.36 3.97 -2.00
CA LEU A 137 10.52 2.58 -2.42
C LEU A 137 9.27 1.79 -2.10
N LYS A 138 8.69 1.07 -3.07
CA LYS A 138 7.67 0.06 -2.81
C LYS A 138 8.33 -1.22 -2.31
N TYR A 139 8.66 -1.22 -1.03
CA TYR A 139 9.39 -2.29 -0.36
C TYR A 139 8.73 -3.67 -0.51
N SER A 140 7.39 -3.71 -0.41
CA SER A 140 6.61 -4.94 -0.54
C SER A 140 6.66 -5.57 -1.94
N ALA A 141 7.03 -4.81 -2.97
CA ALA A 141 7.19 -5.31 -4.33
C ALA A 141 8.65 -5.65 -4.68
N CYS A 142 9.59 -5.40 -3.77
CA CYS A 142 11.00 -5.76 -3.99
C CYS A 142 11.21 -7.25 -3.72
N ALA A 143 11.90 -7.93 -4.61
CA ALA A 143 12.39 -9.28 -4.35
C ALA A 143 13.38 -9.28 -3.16
N MET A 144 13.44 -10.37 -2.41
CA MET A 144 14.27 -10.46 -1.21
C MET A 144 15.75 -10.12 -1.47
N ASN A 145 16.29 -10.56 -2.61
CA ASN A 145 17.67 -10.25 -3.03
C ASN A 145 17.88 -8.78 -3.40
N GLN A 146 16.83 -8.00 -3.67
CA GLN A 146 16.89 -6.57 -3.95
C GLN A 146 16.85 -5.71 -2.68
N ARG A 147 16.65 -6.32 -1.51
CA ARG A 147 16.63 -5.64 -0.20
C ARG A 147 18.01 -5.61 0.47
N GLU A 148 19.00 -6.23 -0.17
CA GLU A 148 20.38 -6.28 0.35
C GLU A 148 21.18 -5.03 -0.02
N VAL A 149 22.18 -4.73 0.78
CA VAL A 149 23.13 -3.65 0.48
C VAL A 149 24.00 -4.08 -0.70
N VAL A 150 23.95 -3.32 -1.78
CA VAL A 150 24.75 -3.57 -2.99
C VAL A 150 25.90 -2.56 -3.04
N ASN A 151 27.13 -3.07 -3.11
CA ASN A 151 28.31 -2.25 -3.38
C ASN A 151 28.75 -2.52 -4.83
N ALA A 152 28.56 -1.55 -5.69
CA ALA A 152 28.87 -1.67 -7.11
C ALA A 152 29.40 -0.34 -7.67
N VAL A 153 30.02 -0.42 -8.86
CA VAL A 153 30.41 0.77 -9.61
C VAL A 153 29.20 1.33 -10.33
N ALA A 154 28.86 2.58 -10.07
CA ALA A 154 27.76 3.24 -10.74
C ALA A 154 28.13 3.58 -12.20
N ARG A 155 27.20 3.31 -13.12
CA ARG A 155 27.23 3.83 -14.47
C ARG A 155 26.08 4.84 -14.64
N VAL A 156 26.44 6.06 -14.99
CA VAL A 156 25.51 7.18 -15.11
C VAL A 156 25.12 7.40 -16.56
N PHE A 157 23.85 7.65 -16.82
CA PHE A 157 23.30 7.98 -18.14
C PHE A 157 22.60 9.34 -18.06
N ASN A 158 22.53 10.03 -19.20
CA ASN A 158 21.90 11.34 -19.31
C ASN A 158 20.42 11.26 -19.71
N SER A 159 19.97 10.08 -20.18
CA SER A 159 18.59 9.83 -20.58
C SER A 159 18.15 8.42 -20.19
N GLU A 160 16.82 8.21 -20.15
CA GLU A 160 16.23 6.89 -19.97
C GLU A 160 16.54 5.96 -21.13
N GLU A 161 16.50 6.50 -22.36
CA GLU A 161 16.78 5.75 -23.59
C GLU A 161 18.18 5.17 -23.60
N ASP A 162 19.19 5.99 -23.24
CA ASP A 162 20.58 5.52 -23.16
C ASP A 162 20.76 4.41 -22.10
N ALA A 163 20.09 4.57 -20.94
CA ALA A 163 20.13 3.56 -19.90
C ALA A 163 19.44 2.26 -20.35
N HIS A 164 18.25 2.36 -20.94
CA HIS A 164 17.52 1.22 -21.49
C HIS A 164 18.35 0.46 -22.54
N ASP A 165 18.92 1.17 -23.50
CA ASP A 165 19.73 0.58 -24.58
C ASP A 165 20.97 -0.11 -24.01
N ALA A 166 21.59 0.44 -22.97
CA ALA A 166 22.72 -0.18 -22.32
C ALA A 166 22.34 -1.51 -21.63
N VAL A 167 21.15 -1.56 -20.98
CA VAL A 167 20.62 -2.78 -20.37
C VAL A 167 20.30 -3.84 -21.42
N VAL A 168 19.54 -3.47 -22.46
CA VAL A 168 19.12 -4.40 -23.53
C VAL A 168 20.32 -5.00 -24.29
N ASN A 169 21.38 -4.20 -24.46
CA ASN A 169 22.59 -4.62 -25.15
C ASN A 169 23.64 -5.27 -24.23
N ASN A 170 23.29 -5.61 -22.97
CA ASN A 170 24.19 -6.20 -21.98
C ASN A 170 25.52 -5.42 -21.81
N GLN A 171 25.40 -4.10 -21.75
CA GLN A 171 26.56 -3.22 -21.54
C GLN A 171 26.74 -2.81 -20.08
N ILE A 172 25.81 -3.24 -19.21
CA ILE A 172 25.86 -3.09 -17.74
C ILE A 172 25.41 -4.37 -17.09
#